data_77516ffe6918356b92cb8e4f1293e8e7
#
_entry.id   77516ffe6918356b92cb8e4f1293e8e7
#
_cell.length_a   1.000
_cell.length_b   1.000
_cell.length_c   1.000
_cell.angle_alpha   90.00
_cell.angle_beta   90.00
_cell.angle_gamma   90.00
#
_symmetry.space_group_name_H-M   'P 1'
#
loop_
_entity.id
_entity.type
_entity.pdbx_description
1 polymer ?
#
loop_
_entity_poly.entity_id
_entity_poly.type
_entity_poly.pdbx_seq_one_letter_code
_entity_poly.pdbx_strand_id
1 'polypeptide(L)'
;MQSYFRLNSPESGQFEHTLIIVDEGASLHFIEGCSAPKYNKVNLHAGCVELYVKDNAYLRYSTIENWSKNMMNLNTKKAIVGKNAQIDWVTGSFGSKVSMLYPMSILNGEGAKTEYTGITFAGHGQDLDTGFKVVHNAPNTSSVVNSKSISKDGGACTYRALVRITENAKNSKCSVSCESLMLDDISRSDTIPVNDIRTDEVEFSHEAKIGKISDKEIFYL
;
A
#
# COMPACT_ATOMS: atom_id res chain seq x y z
N MET A 1 1.06 13.70 -14.07
CA MET A 1 1.99 14.50 -13.24
C MET A 1 3.02 13.57 -12.61
N GLN A 2 4.27 14.02 -12.45
CA GLN A 2 5.33 13.19 -11.84
C GLN A 2 6.08 14.01 -10.80
N SER A 3 6.40 13.39 -9.67
CA SER A 3 7.24 13.92 -8.60
C SER A 3 8.37 12.94 -8.29
N TYR A 4 9.54 13.46 -7.94
CA TYR A 4 10.67 12.62 -7.57
C TYR A 4 11.36 13.18 -6.33
N PHE A 5 11.36 12.37 -5.27
CA PHE A 5 11.98 12.71 -3.99
C PHE A 5 13.32 11.99 -3.84
N ARG A 6 14.35 12.74 -3.56
CA ARG A 6 15.70 12.19 -3.38
C ARG A 6 16.38 12.78 -2.17
N LEU A 7 16.78 11.94 -1.24
CA LEU A 7 17.61 12.32 -0.11
C LEU A 7 19.09 12.27 -0.51
N ASN A 8 19.79 13.42 -0.49
CA ASN A 8 21.16 13.55 -0.97
C ASN A 8 22.23 13.77 0.12
N SER A 9 21.87 13.72 1.39
CA SER A 9 22.78 13.95 2.52
C SER A 9 22.80 12.76 3.47
N PRO A 10 23.97 12.33 3.96
CA PRO A 10 24.05 11.32 5.00
C PRO A 10 23.58 11.89 6.36
N GLU A 11 23.18 11.03 7.30
CA GLU A 11 22.75 11.39 8.67
C GLU A 11 21.65 12.47 8.68
N SER A 12 20.72 12.41 7.74
CA SER A 12 19.68 13.42 7.57
C SER A 12 18.28 12.79 7.49
N GLY A 13 17.28 13.64 7.71
CA GLY A 13 15.88 13.30 7.53
C GLY A 13 15.24 14.15 6.45
N GLN A 14 14.34 13.54 5.69
CA GLN A 14 13.42 14.21 4.79
C GLN A 14 12.02 14.10 5.36
N PHE A 15 11.38 15.25 5.56
CA PHE A 15 10.00 15.35 6.05
C PHE A 15 9.20 16.07 4.99
N GLU A 16 8.10 15.49 4.60
CA GLU A 16 7.27 16.06 3.54
C GLU A 16 5.78 15.93 3.85
N HIS A 17 5.01 16.90 3.37
CA HIS A 17 3.57 16.87 3.38
C HIS A 17 3.08 17.20 1.97
N THR A 18 2.45 16.23 1.32
CA THR A 18 1.90 16.36 -0.01
C THR A 18 0.37 16.41 0.06
N LEU A 19 -0.22 17.44 -0.51
CA LEU A 19 -1.65 17.58 -0.65
C LEU A 19 -2.03 17.53 -2.14
N ILE A 20 -2.93 16.62 -2.52
CA ILE A 20 -3.47 16.52 -3.87
C ILE A 20 -4.99 16.58 -3.80
N ILE A 21 -5.57 17.51 -4.54
CA ILE A 21 -7.01 17.64 -4.71
C ILE A 21 -7.33 17.40 -6.17
N VAL A 22 -8.07 16.32 -6.47
CA VAL A 22 -8.62 16.05 -7.80
C VAL A 22 -10.07 16.54 -7.79
N ASP A 23 -10.33 17.61 -8.51
CA ASP A 23 -11.62 18.29 -8.48
C ASP A 23 -12.71 17.48 -9.19
N GLU A 24 -13.96 17.87 -9.02
CA GLU A 24 -15.12 17.16 -9.55
C GLU A 24 -14.98 16.86 -11.04
N GLY A 25 -15.22 15.60 -11.42
CA GLY A 25 -15.13 15.12 -12.79
C GLY A 25 -13.72 15.11 -13.40
N ALA A 26 -12.69 15.54 -12.65
CA ALA A 26 -11.31 15.56 -13.13
C ALA A 26 -10.65 14.18 -13.06
N SER A 27 -9.61 13.99 -13.86
CA SER A 27 -8.80 12.77 -13.88
C SER A 27 -7.31 13.10 -13.75
N LEU A 28 -6.61 12.41 -12.85
CA LEU A 28 -5.19 12.60 -12.64
C LEU A 28 -4.48 11.24 -12.52
N HIS A 29 -3.36 11.08 -13.23
CA HIS A 29 -2.35 10.07 -12.91
C HIS A 29 -1.15 10.77 -12.28
N PHE A 30 -0.90 10.49 -11.00
CA PHE A 30 0.24 10.99 -10.25
C PHE A 30 1.25 9.86 -10.05
N ILE A 31 2.50 10.11 -10.39
CA ILE A 31 3.61 9.15 -10.24
C ILE A 31 4.61 9.74 -9.26
N GLU A 32 4.89 9.02 -8.19
CA GLU A 32 5.87 9.36 -7.18
C GLU A 32 7.04 8.38 -7.23
N GLY A 33 8.24 8.91 -7.36
CA GLY A 33 9.47 8.15 -7.25
C GLY A 33 10.28 8.60 -6.04
N CYS A 34 10.73 7.65 -5.23
CA CYS A 34 11.54 7.94 -4.04
C CYS A 34 12.84 7.15 -4.05
N SER A 35 13.97 7.82 -3.81
CA SER A 35 15.26 7.15 -3.72
C SER A 35 16.26 7.87 -2.80
N ALA A 36 17.29 7.13 -2.36
CA ALA A 36 18.48 7.68 -1.71
C ALA A 36 19.73 6.92 -2.16
N PRO A 37 20.89 7.59 -2.29
CA PRO A 37 22.17 6.93 -2.46
C PRO A 37 22.52 6.02 -1.27
N LYS A 38 23.45 5.11 -1.46
CA LYS A 38 23.98 4.29 -0.36
C LYS A 38 24.88 5.15 0.54
N TYR A 39 24.46 5.33 1.77
CA TYR A 39 25.25 5.92 2.84
C TYR A 39 25.55 4.87 3.90
N ASN A 40 26.71 4.99 4.60
CA ASN A 40 27.06 4.13 5.73
C ASN A 40 26.37 4.53 7.04
N LYS A 41 25.36 5.38 6.96
CA LYS A 41 24.62 5.98 8.07
C LYS A 41 23.13 5.79 7.87
N VAL A 42 22.40 5.74 8.98
CA VAL A 42 20.94 5.67 8.96
C VAL A 42 20.38 7.02 8.56
N ASN A 43 19.42 7.02 7.64
CA ASN A 43 18.65 8.18 7.22
C ASN A 43 17.17 7.91 7.46
N LEU A 44 16.39 8.98 7.58
CA LEU A 44 14.95 8.92 7.79
C LEU A 44 14.21 9.61 6.64
N HIS A 45 13.20 8.94 6.13
CA HIS A 45 12.14 9.55 5.34
C HIS A 45 10.82 9.43 6.09
N ALA A 46 10.14 10.54 6.32
CA ALA A 46 8.81 10.57 6.92
C ALA A 46 7.89 11.44 6.07
N GLY A 47 6.96 10.78 5.38
CA GLY A 47 6.01 11.41 4.46
C GLY A 47 4.58 11.37 4.99
N CYS A 48 3.84 12.46 4.76
CA CYS A 48 2.40 12.54 4.94
C CYS A 48 1.76 12.94 3.61
N VAL A 49 0.86 12.11 3.09
CA VAL A 49 0.15 12.38 1.83
C VAL A 49 -1.34 12.40 2.08
N GLU A 50 -1.99 13.52 1.75
CA GLU A 50 -3.43 13.69 1.83
C GLU A 50 -4.00 13.88 0.41
N LEU A 51 -4.96 13.02 0.06
CA LEU A 51 -5.59 12.98 -1.25
C LEU A 51 -7.10 13.21 -1.10
N TYR A 52 -7.63 14.16 -1.85
CA TYR A 52 -9.07 14.40 -1.95
C TYR A 52 -9.50 14.13 -3.40
N VAL A 53 -10.23 13.04 -3.61
CA VAL A 53 -10.81 12.68 -4.91
C VAL A 53 -12.28 13.02 -4.85
N LYS A 54 -12.64 14.18 -5.43
CA LYS A 54 -14.00 14.72 -5.35
C LYS A 54 -14.97 13.94 -6.23
N ASP A 55 -16.24 14.31 -6.23
CA ASP A 55 -17.31 13.56 -6.89
C ASP A 55 -17.03 13.36 -8.38
N ASN A 56 -17.29 12.16 -8.87
CA ASN A 56 -17.06 11.73 -10.25
C ASN A 56 -15.60 11.86 -10.73
N ALA A 57 -14.64 12.10 -9.83
CA ALA A 57 -13.21 12.23 -10.16
C ALA A 57 -12.49 10.89 -10.14
N TYR A 58 -11.35 10.85 -10.84
CA TYR A 58 -10.47 9.69 -10.88
C TYR A 58 -9.03 10.06 -10.53
N LEU A 59 -8.43 9.32 -9.61
CA LEU A 59 -7.01 9.44 -9.29
C LEU A 59 -6.33 8.08 -9.41
N ARG A 60 -5.26 7.99 -10.20
CA ARG A 60 -4.30 6.90 -10.10
C ARG A 60 -3.03 7.41 -9.43
N TYR A 61 -2.70 6.88 -8.26
CA TYR A 61 -1.52 7.22 -7.48
C TYR A 61 -0.52 6.07 -7.53
N SER A 62 0.56 6.27 -8.26
CA SER A 62 1.61 5.26 -8.42
C SER A 62 2.86 5.67 -7.66
N THR A 63 3.35 4.82 -6.77
CA THR A 63 4.56 5.06 -5.97
C THR A 63 5.58 3.97 -6.21
N ILE A 64 6.83 4.36 -6.49
CA ILE A 64 7.98 3.47 -6.51
C ILE A 64 8.97 3.94 -5.45
N GLU A 65 9.11 3.18 -4.39
CA GLU A 65 10.03 3.43 -3.29
C GLU A 65 11.25 2.51 -3.40
N ASN A 66 12.38 3.07 -3.83
CA ASN A 66 13.65 2.35 -3.97
C ASN A 66 14.74 3.04 -3.15
N TRP A 67 14.56 3.00 -1.85
CA TRP A 67 15.47 3.58 -0.87
C TRP A 67 16.73 2.73 -0.68
N SER A 68 17.81 3.32 -0.20
CA SER A 68 18.98 2.55 0.23
C SER A 68 18.67 1.68 1.46
N LYS A 69 19.41 0.59 1.64
CA LYS A 69 19.21 -0.35 2.76
C LYS A 69 19.53 0.22 4.16
N ASN A 70 19.98 1.46 4.27
CA ASN A 70 20.19 2.17 5.53
C ASN A 70 19.11 3.21 5.82
N MET A 71 17.99 3.15 5.08
CA MET A 71 16.89 4.08 5.21
C MET A 71 15.80 3.54 6.14
N MET A 72 15.32 4.37 7.03
CA MET A 72 14.03 4.18 7.69
C MET A 72 12.98 4.96 6.90
N ASN A 73 11.92 4.32 6.45
CA ASN A 73 10.88 4.90 5.63
C ASN A 73 9.52 4.77 6.34
N LEU A 74 9.00 5.91 6.82
CA LEU A 74 7.78 5.99 7.61
C LEU A 74 6.78 6.88 6.90
N ASN A 75 5.78 6.28 6.26
CA ASN A 75 4.81 7.01 5.44
C ASN A 75 3.38 6.81 5.90
N THR A 76 2.65 7.92 5.93
CA THR A 76 1.20 7.95 6.08
C THR A 76 0.59 8.52 4.81
N LYS A 77 -0.25 7.73 4.13
CA LYS A 77 -0.98 8.16 2.93
C LYS A 77 -2.48 7.92 3.13
N LYS A 78 -3.30 8.92 2.86
CA LYS A 78 -4.74 8.84 3.08
C LYS A 78 -5.50 9.52 1.95
N ALA A 79 -6.50 8.83 1.43
CA ALA A 79 -7.43 9.35 0.43
C ALA A 79 -8.86 9.41 0.98
N ILE A 80 -9.54 10.52 0.70
CA ILE A 80 -10.99 10.66 0.88
C ILE A 80 -11.62 10.66 -0.50
N VAL A 81 -12.54 9.72 -0.73
CA VAL A 81 -13.14 9.45 -2.04
C VAL A 81 -14.62 9.84 -2.02
N GLY A 82 -15.01 10.75 -2.92
CA GLY A 82 -16.33 11.29 -3.08
C GLY A 82 -17.28 10.37 -3.86
N LYS A 83 -18.48 10.89 -4.16
CA LYS A 83 -19.54 10.14 -4.85
C LYS A 83 -19.10 9.74 -6.26
N ASN A 84 -19.31 8.45 -6.61
CA ASN A 84 -18.93 7.87 -7.90
C ASN A 84 -17.46 8.11 -8.29
N ALA A 85 -16.62 8.52 -7.35
CA ALA A 85 -15.19 8.73 -7.58
C ALA A 85 -14.40 7.44 -7.38
N GLN A 86 -13.20 7.40 -7.95
CA GLN A 86 -12.33 6.24 -7.85
C GLN A 86 -10.89 6.65 -7.58
N ILE A 87 -10.21 5.89 -6.72
CA ILE A 87 -8.76 5.95 -6.56
C ILE A 87 -8.14 4.57 -6.79
N ASP A 88 -7.09 4.54 -7.63
CA ASP A 88 -6.24 3.38 -7.86
C ASP A 88 -4.86 3.64 -7.27
N TRP A 89 -4.45 2.78 -6.34
CA TRP A 89 -3.12 2.78 -5.77
C TRP A 89 -2.24 1.73 -6.43
N VAL A 90 -1.07 2.12 -6.87
CA VAL A 90 -0.04 1.19 -7.35
C VAL A 90 1.24 1.45 -6.56
N THR A 91 1.67 0.50 -5.75
CA THR A 91 2.81 0.68 -4.84
C THR A 91 3.86 -0.39 -5.07
N GLY A 92 5.10 0.03 -5.34
CA GLY A 92 6.27 -0.82 -5.34
C GLY A 92 7.19 -0.42 -4.19
N SER A 93 7.42 -1.31 -3.21
CA SER A 93 8.27 -1.08 -2.05
C SER A 93 9.52 -1.95 -2.14
N PHE A 94 10.64 -1.29 -2.44
CA PHE A 94 11.96 -1.88 -2.61
C PHE A 94 12.98 -1.08 -1.82
N GLY A 95 13.95 -1.71 -1.23
CA GLY A 95 14.96 -1.00 -0.43
C GLY A 95 14.49 -0.78 1.01
N SER A 96 15.02 0.26 1.67
CA SER A 96 14.91 0.54 3.11
C SER A 96 15.47 -0.56 4.01
N LYS A 97 15.89 -0.21 5.21
CA LYS A 97 16.15 -1.15 6.30
C LYS A 97 14.84 -1.51 7.00
N VAL A 98 14.05 -0.48 7.28
CA VAL A 98 12.72 -0.59 7.87
C VAL A 98 11.79 0.27 7.04
N SER A 99 10.62 -0.25 6.67
CA SER A 99 9.56 0.51 6.04
C SER A 99 8.25 0.28 6.78
N MET A 100 7.51 1.36 7.03
CA MET A 100 6.13 1.31 7.51
C MET A 100 5.27 2.13 6.55
N LEU A 101 4.45 1.46 5.73
CA LEU A 101 3.67 2.09 4.68
C LEU A 101 2.27 1.47 4.61
N TYR A 102 1.27 2.24 5.02
CA TYR A 102 -0.13 1.80 5.06
C TYR A 102 -1.05 2.82 4.39
N PRO A 103 -1.11 2.85 3.04
CA PRO A 103 -2.09 3.69 2.35
C PRO A 103 -3.51 3.37 2.82
N MET A 104 -4.34 4.39 2.89
CA MET A 104 -5.71 4.29 3.36
C MET A 104 -6.68 4.97 2.42
N SER A 105 -7.76 4.29 2.05
CA SER A 105 -8.90 4.88 1.36
C SER A 105 -10.12 4.97 2.28
N ILE A 106 -10.76 6.13 2.31
CA ILE A 106 -12.05 6.36 2.98
C ILE A 106 -13.08 6.63 1.89
N LEU A 107 -13.98 5.68 1.66
CA LEU A 107 -15.03 5.74 0.66
C LEU A 107 -16.25 6.43 1.27
N ASN A 108 -16.27 7.77 1.20
CA ASN A 108 -17.28 8.62 1.83
C ASN A 108 -18.49 8.90 0.95
N GLY A 109 -18.33 8.80 -0.36
CA GLY A 109 -19.42 9.04 -1.30
C GLY A 109 -20.09 7.74 -1.75
N GLU A 110 -21.40 7.79 -2.03
CA GLU A 110 -22.10 6.67 -2.64
C GLU A 110 -21.45 6.25 -3.95
N GLY A 111 -21.25 4.95 -4.16
CA GLY A 111 -20.62 4.41 -5.36
C GLY A 111 -19.12 4.67 -5.46
N ALA A 112 -18.46 5.19 -4.40
CA ALA A 112 -17.02 5.38 -4.37
C ALA A 112 -16.26 4.07 -4.50
N LYS A 113 -15.09 4.10 -5.19
CA LYS A 113 -14.30 2.91 -5.47
C LYS A 113 -12.83 3.09 -5.13
N THR A 114 -12.18 2.01 -4.75
CA THR A 114 -10.72 1.97 -4.61
C THR A 114 -10.16 0.64 -5.10
N GLU A 115 -9.03 0.72 -5.80
CA GLU A 115 -8.21 -0.44 -6.12
C GLU A 115 -6.81 -0.24 -5.54
N TYR A 116 -6.25 -1.28 -4.95
CA TYR A 116 -4.88 -1.29 -4.46
C TYR A 116 -4.11 -2.46 -5.05
N THR A 117 -2.98 -2.16 -5.64
CA THR A 117 -1.99 -3.15 -6.07
C THR A 117 -0.65 -2.81 -5.43
N GLY A 118 -0.18 -3.68 -4.55
CA GLY A 118 1.08 -3.54 -3.84
C GLY A 118 2.05 -4.67 -4.14
N ILE A 119 3.32 -4.32 -4.38
CA ILE A 119 4.41 -5.28 -4.53
C ILE A 119 5.52 -4.90 -3.55
N THR A 120 5.95 -5.86 -2.72
CA THR A 120 7.00 -5.67 -1.72
C THR A 120 8.10 -6.72 -1.90
N PHE A 121 9.35 -6.29 -1.85
CA PHE A 121 10.50 -7.20 -1.87
C PHE A 121 11.44 -6.89 -0.71
N ALA A 122 11.62 -7.85 0.20
CA ALA A 122 12.55 -7.75 1.33
C ALA A 122 13.71 -8.74 1.16
N GLY A 123 14.91 -8.21 1.14
CA GLY A 123 16.16 -8.98 1.14
C GLY A 123 16.87 -8.91 2.48
N HIS A 124 18.12 -9.35 2.51
CA HIS A 124 18.94 -9.40 3.72
C HIS A 124 18.94 -8.08 4.52
N GLY A 125 18.59 -8.18 5.81
CA GLY A 125 18.59 -7.09 6.77
C GLY A 125 17.45 -6.08 6.59
N GLN A 126 16.41 -6.41 5.81
CA GLN A 126 15.24 -5.58 5.59
C GLN A 126 14.02 -6.10 6.36
N ASP A 127 13.28 -5.19 6.97
CA ASP A 127 12.00 -5.43 7.63
C ASP A 127 10.96 -4.46 7.05
N LEU A 128 10.12 -4.97 6.16
CA LEU A 128 9.15 -4.17 5.42
C LEU A 128 7.74 -4.49 5.89
N ASP A 129 7.21 -3.63 6.75
CA ASP A 129 5.84 -3.71 7.27
C ASP A 129 4.95 -2.82 6.41
N THR A 130 4.19 -3.41 5.52
CA THR A 130 3.33 -2.74 4.55
C THR A 130 1.88 -3.15 4.73
N GLY A 131 0.99 -2.49 4.03
CA GLY A 131 -0.42 -2.88 4.09
C GLY A 131 -1.34 -1.92 3.37
N PHE A 132 -2.63 -2.20 3.49
CA PHE A 132 -3.66 -1.32 2.96
C PHE A 132 -4.85 -1.25 3.91
N LYS A 133 -5.39 -0.05 4.07
CA LYS A 133 -6.56 0.21 4.91
C LYS A 133 -7.70 0.75 4.05
N VAL A 134 -8.89 0.19 4.21
CA VAL A 134 -10.08 0.72 3.55
C VAL A 134 -11.24 0.86 4.54
N VAL A 135 -11.94 1.99 4.45
CA VAL A 135 -13.15 2.26 5.21
C VAL A 135 -14.27 2.58 4.23
N HIS A 136 -15.30 1.75 4.24
CA HIS A 136 -16.54 1.97 3.50
C HIS A 136 -17.53 2.70 4.43
N ASN A 137 -17.83 3.96 4.13
CA ASN A 137 -18.74 4.81 4.92
C ASN A 137 -20.08 5.07 4.22
N ALA A 138 -20.18 4.81 2.91
CA ALA A 138 -21.35 5.09 2.09
C ALA A 138 -21.83 3.82 1.37
N PRO A 139 -23.09 3.75 0.93
CA PRO A 139 -23.64 2.58 0.24
C PRO A 139 -23.03 2.42 -1.17
N ASN A 140 -23.16 1.22 -1.72
CA ASN A 140 -22.76 0.85 -3.08
C ASN A 140 -21.26 1.07 -3.35
N THR A 141 -20.43 1.08 -2.32
CA THR A 141 -18.97 1.27 -2.46
C THR A 141 -18.26 -0.03 -2.78
N SER A 142 -17.10 0.05 -3.45
CA SER A 142 -16.34 -1.14 -3.77
C SER A 142 -14.83 -0.97 -3.54
N SER A 143 -14.19 -2.05 -3.10
CA SER A 143 -12.74 -2.11 -2.96
C SER A 143 -12.16 -3.43 -3.44
N VAL A 144 -11.04 -3.35 -4.15
CA VAL A 144 -10.23 -4.50 -4.57
C VAL A 144 -8.81 -4.29 -4.08
N VAL A 145 -8.28 -5.26 -3.34
CA VAL A 145 -6.96 -5.17 -2.73
C VAL A 145 -6.13 -6.38 -3.16
N ASN A 146 -5.05 -6.12 -3.89
CA ASN A 146 -4.09 -7.13 -4.31
C ASN A 146 -2.71 -6.80 -3.75
N SER A 147 -2.18 -7.64 -2.87
CA SER A 147 -0.86 -7.49 -2.30
C SER A 147 0.01 -8.71 -2.59
N LYS A 148 1.21 -8.46 -3.11
CA LYS A 148 2.19 -9.51 -3.35
C LYS A 148 3.51 -9.16 -2.68
N SER A 149 4.09 -10.12 -1.99
CA SER A 149 5.39 -9.94 -1.35
C SER A 149 6.34 -11.09 -1.64
N ILE A 150 7.62 -10.75 -1.71
CA ILE A 150 8.70 -11.72 -1.83
C ILE A 150 9.72 -11.41 -0.74
N SER A 151 10.13 -12.43 0.00
CA SER A 151 11.22 -12.33 0.98
C SER A 151 12.34 -13.31 0.65
N LYS A 152 13.59 -12.84 0.80
CA LYS A 152 14.81 -13.57 0.46
C LYS A 152 15.96 -13.20 1.38
N ASP A 153 16.89 -14.17 1.58
CA ASP A 153 18.13 -13.96 2.33
C ASP A 153 17.89 -13.47 3.78
N GLY A 154 16.83 -13.98 4.44
CA GLY A 154 16.43 -13.59 5.79
C GLY A 154 15.67 -12.25 5.88
N GLY A 155 15.20 -11.71 4.77
CA GLY A 155 14.32 -10.54 4.76
C GLY A 155 12.94 -10.85 5.38
N ALA A 156 12.32 -9.84 5.98
CA ALA A 156 10.99 -9.94 6.57
C ALA A 156 9.99 -9.05 5.83
N CYS A 157 8.85 -9.62 5.45
CA CYS A 157 7.69 -8.92 4.93
C CYS A 157 6.51 -9.10 5.87
N THR A 158 5.92 -8.03 6.36
CA THR A 158 4.65 -8.06 7.08
C THR A 158 3.60 -7.32 6.26
N TYR A 159 2.44 -7.94 6.08
CA TYR A 159 1.29 -7.29 5.45
C TYR A 159 0.16 -7.09 6.45
N ARG A 160 -0.28 -5.83 6.63
CA ARG A 160 -1.41 -5.48 7.50
C ARG A 160 -2.59 -4.98 6.68
N ALA A 161 -3.71 -5.68 6.75
CA ALA A 161 -4.95 -5.26 6.14
C ALA A 161 -5.93 -4.75 7.21
N LEU A 162 -6.58 -3.62 6.93
CA LEU A 162 -7.75 -3.18 7.66
C LEU A 162 -8.90 -2.96 6.69
N VAL A 163 -9.97 -3.71 6.85
CA VAL A 163 -11.24 -3.46 6.17
C VAL A 163 -12.27 -3.10 7.21
N ARG A 164 -12.85 -1.91 7.11
CA ARG A 164 -14.00 -1.48 7.91
C ARG A 164 -15.16 -1.18 6.99
N ILE A 165 -16.29 -1.81 7.23
CA ILE A 165 -17.56 -1.56 6.53
C ILE A 165 -18.56 -1.10 7.57
N THR A 166 -18.96 0.18 7.52
CA THR A 166 -19.89 0.76 8.49
C THR A 166 -21.33 0.33 8.24
N GLU A 167 -22.22 0.55 9.19
CA GLU A 167 -23.65 0.24 9.09
C GLU A 167 -24.33 0.94 7.90
N ASN A 168 -23.80 2.09 7.48
CA ASN A 168 -24.31 2.86 6.35
C ASN A 168 -23.83 2.34 4.98
N ALA A 169 -22.82 1.49 4.95
CA ALA A 169 -22.17 1.03 3.72
C ALA A 169 -22.87 -0.21 3.13
N LYS A 170 -24.18 -0.16 2.98
CA LYS A 170 -25.00 -1.24 2.42
C LYS A 170 -24.69 -1.48 0.95
N ASN A 171 -24.88 -2.72 0.49
CA ASN A 171 -24.59 -3.17 -0.88
C ASN A 171 -23.16 -2.94 -1.32
N SER A 172 -22.22 -2.87 -0.39
CA SER A 172 -20.81 -2.68 -0.68
C SER A 172 -20.13 -4.01 -0.99
N LYS A 173 -19.02 -3.92 -1.75
CA LYS A 173 -18.21 -5.08 -2.16
C LYS A 173 -16.76 -4.88 -1.78
N CYS A 174 -16.15 -5.89 -1.18
CA CYS A 174 -14.74 -5.86 -0.83
C CYS A 174 -14.08 -7.20 -1.12
N SER A 175 -13.01 -7.18 -1.89
CA SER A 175 -12.16 -8.34 -2.13
C SER A 175 -10.72 -8.04 -1.75
N VAL A 176 -10.13 -8.89 -0.92
CA VAL A 176 -8.73 -8.79 -0.49
C VAL A 176 -8.00 -10.07 -0.85
N SER A 177 -6.92 -9.95 -1.60
CA SER A 177 -6.01 -11.06 -1.93
C SER A 177 -4.59 -10.71 -1.55
N CYS A 178 -3.98 -11.55 -0.71
CA CYS A 178 -2.61 -11.40 -0.25
C CYS A 178 -1.81 -12.64 -0.61
N GLU A 179 -0.75 -12.46 -1.40
CA GLU A 179 0.14 -13.54 -1.79
C GLU A 179 1.56 -13.23 -1.32
N SER A 180 2.17 -14.16 -0.61
CA SER A 180 3.54 -14.04 -0.10
C SER A 180 4.37 -15.24 -0.52
N LEU A 181 5.58 -14.97 -1.00
CA LEU A 181 6.54 -15.98 -1.42
C LEU A 181 7.84 -15.83 -0.65
N MET A 182 8.25 -16.89 0.03
CA MET A 182 9.57 -16.99 0.66
C MET A 182 10.49 -17.83 -0.24
N LEU A 183 11.68 -17.31 -0.54
CA LEU A 183 12.65 -17.96 -1.43
C LEU A 183 13.69 -18.81 -0.65
N ASP A 184 13.61 -18.84 0.66
CA ASP A 184 14.50 -19.60 1.54
C ASP A 184 13.86 -19.89 2.92
N ASP A 185 14.56 -20.64 3.77
CA ASP A 185 14.07 -21.07 5.10
C ASP A 185 14.27 -20.04 6.21
N ILE A 186 15.08 -19.01 5.99
CA ILE A 186 15.42 -17.98 6.99
C ILE A 186 14.62 -16.69 6.81
N SER A 187 13.93 -16.55 5.69
CA SER A 187 13.05 -15.41 5.40
C SER A 187 11.72 -15.55 6.10
N ARG A 188 11.07 -14.41 6.34
CA ARG A 188 9.80 -14.36 7.07
C ARG A 188 8.73 -13.61 6.30
N SER A 189 7.50 -14.12 6.40
CA SER A 189 6.30 -13.44 5.90
C SER A 189 5.16 -13.58 6.90
N ASP A 190 4.59 -12.46 7.31
CA ASP A 190 3.47 -12.39 8.24
C ASP A 190 2.30 -11.65 7.58
N THR A 191 1.06 -12.13 7.83
CA THR A 191 -0.16 -11.46 7.39
C THR A 191 -1.08 -11.22 8.59
N ILE A 192 -1.47 -9.96 8.80
CA ILE A 192 -2.26 -9.52 9.95
C ILE A 192 -3.54 -8.83 9.46
N PRO A 193 -4.61 -9.59 9.23
CA PRO A 193 -5.89 -9.03 8.79
C PRO A 193 -6.72 -8.52 9.96
N VAL A 194 -7.40 -7.39 9.75
CA VAL A 194 -8.42 -6.84 10.64
C VAL A 194 -9.68 -6.54 9.82
N ASN A 195 -10.78 -7.21 10.13
CA ASN A 195 -12.05 -7.04 9.43
C ASN A 195 -13.12 -6.59 10.46
N ASP A 196 -13.62 -5.35 10.29
CA ASP A 196 -14.68 -4.74 11.10
C ASP A 196 -15.90 -4.49 10.21
N ILE A 197 -16.77 -5.50 10.09
CA ILE A 197 -17.92 -5.49 9.19
C ILE A 197 -19.19 -5.33 10.04
N ARG A 198 -19.93 -4.25 9.83
CA ARG A 198 -21.08 -3.85 10.66
C ARG A 198 -22.41 -3.87 9.92
N THR A 199 -22.50 -4.53 8.76
CA THR A 199 -23.74 -4.73 7.99
C THR A 199 -23.73 -6.09 7.35
N ASP A 200 -24.90 -6.71 7.24
CA ASP A 200 -25.09 -8.00 6.56
C ASP A 200 -25.30 -7.83 5.03
N GLU A 201 -25.59 -6.60 4.58
CA GLU A 201 -25.79 -6.26 3.18
C GLU A 201 -24.45 -5.97 2.48
N VAL A 202 -23.56 -6.98 2.40
CA VAL A 202 -22.21 -6.83 1.86
C VAL A 202 -21.72 -8.11 1.19
N GLU A 203 -20.95 -7.95 0.10
CA GLU A 203 -20.15 -9.02 -0.48
C GLU A 203 -18.69 -8.84 -0.02
N PHE A 204 -18.20 -9.78 0.78
CA PHE A 204 -16.85 -9.70 1.34
C PHE A 204 -16.07 -10.98 1.11
N SER A 205 -14.83 -10.87 0.61
CA SER A 205 -13.88 -11.97 0.51
C SER A 205 -12.49 -11.54 0.98
N HIS A 206 -11.80 -12.41 1.70
CA HIS A 206 -10.42 -12.20 2.11
C HIS A 206 -9.65 -13.50 1.96
N GLU A 207 -8.68 -13.52 1.06
CA GLU A 207 -7.83 -14.67 0.80
C GLU A 207 -6.37 -14.31 1.09
N ALA A 208 -5.66 -15.21 1.78
CA ALA A 208 -4.22 -15.10 1.98
C ALA A 208 -3.54 -16.40 1.57
N LYS A 209 -2.49 -16.29 0.76
CA LYS A 209 -1.65 -17.41 0.33
C LYS A 209 -0.20 -17.12 0.72
N ILE A 210 0.38 -17.99 1.51
CA ILE A 210 1.81 -17.93 1.86
C ILE A 210 2.44 -19.21 1.33
N GLY A 211 3.41 -19.07 0.44
CA GLY A 211 4.10 -20.17 -0.19
C GLY A 211 5.61 -20.06 -0.04
N LYS A 212 6.27 -21.23 -0.13
CA LYS A 212 7.71 -21.35 -0.29
C LYS A 212 7.95 -22.14 -1.58
N ILE A 213 8.85 -21.66 -2.41
CA ILE A 213 9.31 -22.45 -3.57
C ILE A 213 10.30 -23.48 -3.07
N SER A 214 10.03 -24.75 -3.35
CA SER A 214 10.98 -25.83 -3.04
C SER A 214 12.16 -25.82 -4.03
N ASP A 215 13.31 -26.32 -3.59
CA ASP A 215 14.49 -26.45 -4.48
C ASP A 215 14.19 -27.27 -5.73
N LYS A 216 13.26 -28.21 -5.62
CA LYS A 216 12.79 -29.02 -6.75
C LYS A 216 12.02 -28.18 -7.78
N GLU A 217 11.19 -27.27 -7.34
CA GLU A 217 10.46 -26.37 -8.24
C GLU A 217 11.41 -25.35 -8.89
N ILE A 218 12.39 -24.83 -8.15
CA ILE A 218 13.41 -23.93 -8.69
C ILE A 218 14.24 -24.64 -9.77
N PHE A 219 14.48 -25.95 -9.64
CA PHE A 219 15.21 -26.72 -10.65
C PHE A 219 14.44 -26.86 -11.97
N TYR A 220 13.12 -26.80 -11.94
CA TYR A 220 12.27 -26.93 -13.15
C TYR A 220 11.87 -25.59 -13.79
N LEU A 221 12.20 -24.43 -13.17
CA LEU A 221 11.97 -23.08 -13.70
C LEU A 221 13.21 -22.53 -14.39
#